data_c829bc7f741de3afaf7efe0bed05ebe5
#
_entry.id   c829bc7f741de3afaf7efe0bed05ebe5
#
_cell.length_a   1.000
_cell.length_b   1.000
_cell.length_c   1.000
_cell.angle_alpha   90.00
_cell.angle_beta   90.00
_cell.angle_gamma   90.00
#
_symmetry.space_group_name_H-M   'P 1'
#
loop_
_entity.id
_entity.type
_entity.pdbx_description
1 polymer ?
#
loop_
_entity_poly.entity_id
_entity_poly.type
_entity_poly.pdbx_seq_one_letter_code
_entity_poly.pdbx_strand_id
1 'polypeptide(L)'
;MPTYFTLKEMTSTDTGLPNAPQTWGQYSNLLMVANFLDGLRKWFGGPIVVTSGFRSPAVNERVGGSKTSAHLDGLAVDIKPKSGLHADYMRILDYLYPLVTCHRIDQLIVYCKTPQRPDLGVKWIHIGFREDSADNRC
;
A
#
# COMPACT_ATOMS: atom_id res chain seq x y z
N MET A 1 -4.48 6.16 -16.41
CA MET A 1 -3.80 6.94 -15.36
C MET A 1 -4.62 6.93 -14.09
N PRO A 2 -3.99 6.81 -12.91
CA PRO A 2 -4.69 6.91 -11.63
C PRO A 2 -5.31 8.31 -11.46
N THR A 3 -6.50 8.36 -10.85
CA THR A 3 -7.22 9.62 -10.64
C THR A 3 -6.93 10.21 -9.25
N TYR A 4 -6.88 9.36 -8.24
CA TYR A 4 -6.77 9.79 -6.84
C TYR A 4 -5.36 9.71 -6.28
N PHE A 5 -4.49 8.89 -6.86
CA PHE A 5 -3.14 8.64 -6.35
C PHE A 5 -2.11 9.02 -7.39
N THR A 6 -1.27 9.99 -7.06
CA THR A 6 -0.22 10.50 -7.95
C THR A 6 1.10 9.77 -7.69
N LEU A 7 2.02 9.83 -8.65
CA LEU A 7 3.37 9.32 -8.46
C LEU A 7 4.05 9.99 -7.25
N LYS A 8 3.79 11.28 -7.04
CA LYS A 8 4.31 12.01 -5.88
C LYS A 8 3.88 11.37 -4.56
N GLU A 9 2.59 11.02 -4.44
CA GLU A 9 2.09 10.34 -3.24
C GLU A 9 2.68 8.94 -3.08
N MET A 10 2.82 8.22 -4.20
CA MET A 10 3.34 6.85 -4.20
C MET A 10 4.84 6.77 -3.92
N THR A 11 5.56 7.88 -4.01
CA THR A 11 7.00 7.97 -3.73
C THR A 11 7.32 8.88 -2.55
N SER A 12 6.30 9.27 -1.79
CA SER A 12 6.46 10.18 -0.66
C SER A 12 7.28 9.51 0.46
N THR A 13 8.18 10.29 1.06
CA THR A 13 8.97 9.86 2.22
C THR A 13 9.26 11.08 3.09
N ASP A 14 9.34 10.88 4.40
CA ASP A 14 9.75 11.91 5.35
C ASP A 14 11.21 11.80 5.77
N THR A 15 11.97 10.89 5.14
CA THR A 15 13.39 10.68 5.45
C THR A 15 14.29 11.78 4.91
N GLY A 16 13.81 12.56 3.93
CA GLY A 16 14.64 13.54 3.22
C GLY A 16 15.58 12.94 2.18
N LEU A 17 15.55 11.63 1.98
CA LEU A 17 16.42 10.93 1.02
C LEU A 17 15.73 10.82 -0.33
N PRO A 18 16.50 10.74 -1.45
CA PRO A 18 15.93 10.51 -2.77
C PRO A 18 15.12 9.21 -2.81
N ASN A 19 13.95 9.26 -3.44
CA ASN A 19 13.02 8.13 -3.45
C ASN A 19 12.29 7.99 -4.80
N ALA A 20 12.99 8.19 -5.91
CA ALA A 20 12.41 8.02 -7.24
C ALA A 20 12.66 6.61 -7.76
N PRO A 21 11.69 6.00 -8.48
CA PRO A 21 11.91 4.72 -9.15
C PRO A 21 13.07 4.83 -10.15
N GLN A 22 13.90 3.79 -10.23
CA GLN A 22 15.08 3.77 -11.08
C GLN A 22 14.91 2.88 -12.31
N THR A 23 13.87 2.05 -12.34
CA THR A 23 13.61 1.14 -13.47
C THR A 23 12.18 1.28 -13.96
N TRP A 24 11.97 0.92 -15.23
CA TRP A 24 10.62 0.86 -15.81
C TRP A 24 9.72 -0.14 -15.07
N GLY A 25 10.29 -1.25 -14.60
CA GLY A 25 9.55 -2.24 -13.83
C GLY A 25 9.00 -1.65 -12.53
N GLN A 26 9.82 -0.92 -11.79
CA GLN A 26 9.40 -0.25 -10.56
C GLN A 26 8.30 0.78 -10.83
N TYR A 27 8.48 1.59 -11.87
CA TYR A 27 7.48 2.59 -12.26
C TYR A 27 6.16 1.94 -12.67
N SER A 28 6.23 0.91 -13.50
CA SER A 28 5.05 0.16 -13.95
C SER A 28 4.30 -0.49 -12.79
N ASN A 29 5.03 -1.06 -11.84
CA ASN A 29 4.43 -1.67 -10.65
C ASN A 29 3.71 -0.62 -9.80
N LEU A 30 4.31 0.56 -9.63
CA LEU A 30 3.68 1.66 -8.90
C LEU A 30 2.39 2.12 -9.56
N LEU A 31 2.35 2.19 -10.89
CA LEU A 31 1.13 2.56 -11.61
C LEU A 31 0.03 1.51 -11.40
N MET A 32 0.40 0.23 -11.42
CA MET A 32 -0.55 -0.86 -11.14
C MET A 32 -1.15 -0.71 -9.74
N VAL A 33 -0.31 -0.48 -8.75
CA VAL A 33 -0.74 -0.31 -7.36
C VAL A 33 -1.62 0.93 -7.21
N ALA A 34 -1.24 2.04 -7.83
CA ALA A 34 -2.03 3.28 -7.78
C ALA A 34 -3.40 3.10 -8.43
N ASN A 35 -3.48 2.38 -9.56
CA ASN A 35 -4.76 2.05 -10.19
C ASN A 35 -5.63 1.16 -9.30
N PHE A 36 -5.01 0.19 -8.63
CA PHE A 36 -5.71 -0.64 -7.66
C PHE A 36 -6.30 0.21 -6.53
N LEU A 37 -5.52 1.13 -5.98
CA LEU A 37 -5.96 2.01 -4.91
C LEU A 37 -7.08 2.95 -5.36
N ASP A 38 -7.08 3.37 -6.62
CA ASP A 38 -8.20 4.15 -7.18
C ASP A 38 -9.52 3.40 -7.06
N GLY A 39 -9.52 2.10 -7.36
CA GLY A 39 -10.70 1.25 -7.22
C GLY A 39 -11.18 1.17 -5.77
N LEU A 40 -10.26 0.96 -4.86
CA LEU A 40 -10.55 0.95 -3.42
C LEU A 40 -11.12 2.30 -2.98
N ARG A 41 -10.50 3.40 -3.40
CA ARG A 41 -10.91 4.76 -3.05
C ARG A 41 -12.33 5.06 -3.50
N LYS A 42 -12.68 4.67 -4.71
CA LYS A 42 -14.03 4.84 -5.26
C LYS A 42 -15.06 4.06 -4.47
N TRP A 43 -14.76 2.81 -4.17
CA TRP A 43 -15.65 1.96 -3.39
C TRP A 43 -15.82 2.48 -1.95
N PHE A 44 -14.71 2.87 -1.32
CA PHE A 44 -14.71 3.35 0.07
C PHE A 44 -15.48 4.67 0.21
N GLY A 45 -15.39 5.55 -0.78
CA GLY A 45 -16.12 6.81 -0.81
C GLY A 45 -15.53 7.92 0.07
N GLY A 46 -14.35 7.73 0.61
CA GLY A 46 -13.67 8.72 1.45
C GLY A 46 -12.17 8.75 1.21
N PRO A 47 -11.45 9.75 1.75
CA PRO A 47 -10.03 9.88 1.50
C PRO A 47 -9.21 8.78 2.18
N ILE A 48 -8.25 8.25 1.42
CA ILE A 48 -7.27 7.25 1.87
C ILE A 48 -5.89 7.86 1.70
N VAL A 49 -5.05 7.72 2.73
CA VAL A 49 -3.69 8.26 2.75
C VAL A 49 -2.70 7.13 2.52
N VAL A 50 -1.75 7.34 1.60
CA VAL A 50 -0.59 6.47 1.43
C VAL A 50 0.49 6.93 2.41
N THR A 51 0.85 6.08 3.35
CA THR A 51 1.91 6.39 4.32
C THR A 51 3.28 5.94 3.83
N SER A 52 3.35 4.92 2.98
CA SER A 52 4.57 4.47 2.32
C SER A 52 4.21 3.72 1.04
N GLY A 53 4.79 4.13 -0.08
CA GLY A 53 4.66 3.43 -1.35
C GLY A 53 6.00 2.84 -1.75
N PHE A 54 6.58 3.33 -2.87
CA PHE A 54 7.91 2.94 -3.29
C PHE A 54 8.96 3.36 -2.24
N ARG A 55 9.95 2.49 -2.03
CA ARG A 55 11.13 2.81 -1.24
C ARG A 55 12.39 2.55 -2.05
N SER A 56 13.24 3.57 -2.19
CA SER A 56 14.61 3.35 -2.67
C SER A 56 15.38 2.53 -1.63
N PRO A 57 16.50 1.88 -2.01
CA PRO A 57 17.31 1.14 -1.04
C PRO A 57 17.73 1.98 0.17
N ALA A 58 18.09 3.25 -0.04
CA ALA A 58 18.50 4.17 1.04
C ALA A 58 17.33 4.45 1.98
N VAL A 59 16.13 4.72 1.44
CA VAL A 59 14.92 4.96 2.25
C VAL A 59 14.54 3.70 3.02
N ASN A 60 14.59 2.54 2.36
CA ASN A 60 14.25 1.27 2.99
C ASN A 60 15.17 0.95 4.18
N GLU A 61 16.46 1.20 4.01
CA GLU A 61 17.42 1.02 5.11
C GLU A 61 17.15 1.98 6.26
N ARG A 62 16.86 3.26 5.94
CA ARG A 62 16.59 4.29 6.95
C ARG A 62 15.38 3.95 7.82
N VAL A 63 14.32 3.38 7.24
CA VAL A 63 13.10 3.02 7.98
C VAL A 63 13.16 1.61 8.58
N GLY A 64 14.27 0.90 8.42
CA GLY A 64 14.45 -0.44 8.97
C GLY A 64 13.69 -1.53 8.23
N GLY A 65 13.40 -1.33 6.94
CA GLY A 65 12.71 -2.32 6.12
C GLY A 65 13.57 -3.52 5.79
N SER A 66 12.92 -4.65 5.50
CA SER A 66 13.59 -5.86 5.05
C SER A 66 14.31 -5.63 3.73
N LYS A 67 15.48 -6.23 3.55
CA LYS A 67 16.22 -6.19 2.28
C LYS A 67 15.46 -6.80 1.11
N THR A 68 14.44 -7.61 1.40
CA THR A 68 13.58 -8.24 0.41
C THR A 68 12.17 -7.62 0.37
N SER A 69 12.02 -6.42 0.92
CA SER A 69 10.72 -5.74 0.97
C SER A 69 10.17 -5.50 -0.44
N ALA A 70 8.88 -5.78 -0.63
CA ALA A 70 8.18 -5.50 -1.87
C ALA A 70 8.07 -3.99 -2.16
N HIS A 71 8.21 -3.13 -1.16
CA HIS A 71 8.30 -1.68 -1.37
C HIS A 71 9.46 -1.28 -2.28
N LEU A 72 10.55 -2.04 -2.28
CA LEU A 72 11.72 -1.78 -3.13
C LEU A 72 11.41 -1.96 -4.62
N ASP A 73 10.45 -2.81 -4.94
CA ASP A 73 10.05 -3.10 -6.32
C ASP A 73 8.82 -2.31 -6.77
N GLY A 74 8.26 -1.47 -5.90
CA GLY A 74 7.02 -0.78 -6.17
C GLY A 74 5.79 -1.68 -6.08
N LEU A 75 5.89 -2.81 -5.40
CA LEU A 75 4.85 -3.83 -5.27
C LEU A 75 4.22 -3.87 -3.88
N ALA A 76 4.38 -2.82 -3.11
CA ALA A 76 3.74 -2.72 -1.81
C ALA A 76 3.34 -1.29 -1.50
N VAL A 77 2.31 -1.15 -0.69
CA VAL A 77 1.83 0.15 -0.23
C VAL A 77 1.27 0.00 1.18
N ASP A 78 1.55 0.99 2.01
CA ASP A 78 0.96 1.12 3.34
C ASP A 78 -0.06 2.26 3.29
N ILE A 79 -1.28 1.98 3.72
CA ILE A 79 -2.40 2.91 3.64
C ILE A 79 -3.13 3.02 4.96
N LYS A 80 -3.87 4.11 5.11
CA LYS A 80 -4.84 4.30 6.19
C LYS A 80 -5.98 5.19 5.72
N PRO A 81 -7.20 5.05 6.30
CA PRO A 81 -8.23 6.04 6.06
C PRO A 81 -7.80 7.37 6.69
N LYS A 82 -8.05 8.48 6.01
CA LYS A 82 -7.71 9.80 6.54
C LYS A 82 -8.39 10.08 7.89
N SER A 83 -9.60 9.56 8.08
CA SER A 83 -10.35 9.69 9.32
C SER A 83 -9.66 9.04 10.52
N GLY A 84 -8.88 7.97 10.30
CA GLY A 84 -8.30 7.17 11.35
C GLY A 84 -9.30 6.36 12.17
N LEU A 85 -10.58 6.36 11.80
CA LEU A 85 -11.63 5.67 12.55
C LEU A 85 -11.53 4.16 12.39
N HIS A 86 -11.72 3.43 13.47
CA HIS A 86 -11.70 1.96 13.47
C HIS A 86 -12.68 1.37 12.45
N ALA A 87 -13.90 1.90 12.40
CA ALA A 87 -14.92 1.44 11.45
C ALA A 87 -14.45 1.58 10.00
N ASP A 88 -13.70 2.64 9.67
CA ASP A 88 -13.19 2.86 8.33
C ASP A 88 -12.06 1.90 7.99
N TYR A 89 -11.18 1.58 8.94
CA TYR A 89 -10.20 0.51 8.75
C TYR A 89 -10.89 -0.84 8.45
N MET A 90 -11.94 -1.15 9.19
CA MET A 90 -12.67 -2.41 8.99
C MET A 90 -13.35 -2.46 7.62
N ARG A 91 -13.91 -1.35 7.14
CA ARG A 91 -14.50 -1.27 5.80
C ARG A 91 -13.44 -1.52 4.71
N ILE A 92 -12.26 -0.93 4.87
CA ILE A 92 -11.17 -1.14 3.92
C ILE A 92 -10.75 -2.62 3.92
N LEU A 93 -10.62 -3.23 5.09
CA LEU A 93 -10.27 -4.65 5.21
C LEU A 93 -11.33 -5.57 4.60
N ASP A 94 -12.61 -5.22 4.72
CA ASP A 94 -13.69 -5.97 4.07
C ASP A 94 -13.55 -6.00 2.55
N TYR A 95 -13.05 -4.93 1.95
CA TYR A 95 -12.76 -4.88 0.53
C TYR A 95 -11.53 -5.74 0.17
N LEU A 96 -10.49 -5.67 0.98
CA LEU A 96 -9.19 -6.26 0.67
C LEU A 96 -9.11 -7.77 0.94
N TYR A 97 -9.77 -8.24 1.99
CA TYR A 97 -9.63 -9.63 2.43
C TYR A 97 -10.01 -10.66 1.35
N PRO A 98 -11.15 -10.53 0.64
CA PRO A 98 -11.47 -11.47 -0.44
C PRO A 98 -10.43 -11.51 -1.56
N LEU A 99 -9.73 -10.39 -1.79
CA LEU A 99 -8.72 -10.30 -2.85
C LEU A 99 -7.44 -11.08 -2.51
N VAL A 100 -7.17 -11.30 -1.23
CA VAL A 100 -6.08 -12.19 -0.79
C VAL A 100 -6.43 -13.63 -1.15
N THR A 101 -7.66 -14.03 -0.90
CA THR A 101 -8.14 -15.39 -1.15
C THR A 101 -8.06 -15.75 -2.63
N CYS A 102 -8.36 -14.82 -3.53
CA CYS A 102 -8.28 -15.06 -4.99
C CYS A 102 -6.92 -14.68 -5.59
N HIS A 103 -5.92 -14.41 -4.76
CA HIS A 103 -4.53 -14.12 -5.15
C HIS A 103 -4.33 -12.84 -5.96
N ARG A 104 -5.29 -11.92 -5.95
CA ARG A 104 -5.09 -10.60 -6.54
C ARG A 104 -4.17 -9.73 -5.69
N ILE A 105 -4.23 -9.91 -4.38
CA ILE A 105 -3.28 -9.36 -3.41
C ILE A 105 -2.45 -10.52 -2.88
N ASP A 106 -1.14 -10.35 -2.83
CA ASP A 106 -0.21 -11.37 -2.35
C ASP A 106 -0.06 -11.33 -0.83
N GLN A 107 -0.11 -10.15 -0.24
CA GLN A 107 0.13 -9.97 1.18
C GLN A 107 -0.78 -8.89 1.75
N LEU A 108 -1.37 -9.16 2.90
CA LEU A 108 -2.18 -8.21 3.63
C LEU A 108 -1.79 -8.28 5.10
N ILE A 109 -1.23 -7.19 5.63
CA ILE A 109 -0.77 -7.12 7.02
C ILE A 109 -1.41 -5.92 7.70
N VAL A 110 -2.03 -6.16 8.85
CA VAL A 110 -2.62 -5.11 9.68
C VAL A 110 -1.66 -4.78 10.81
N TYR A 111 -1.13 -3.55 10.80
CA TYR A 111 -0.26 -3.08 11.89
C TYR A 111 -1.10 -2.42 12.95
N CYS A 112 -0.99 -2.92 14.19
CA CYS A 112 -1.84 -2.54 15.31
C CYS A 112 -1.05 -1.71 16.32
N LYS A 113 -1.75 -0.85 17.07
CA LYS A 113 -1.15 -0.08 18.17
C LYS A 113 -0.65 -0.99 19.27
N THR A 114 -1.39 -2.07 19.54
CA THR A 114 -0.96 -3.16 20.42
C THR A 114 -0.81 -4.41 19.58
N PRO A 115 0.35 -5.09 19.59
CA PRO A 115 0.57 -6.26 18.73
C PRO A 115 -0.56 -7.29 18.85
N GLN A 116 -1.06 -7.76 17.70
CA GLN A 116 -2.12 -8.76 17.59
C GLN A 116 -3.47 -8.36 18.20
N ARG A 117 -3.67 -7.07 18.43
CA ARG A 117 -4.91 -6.56 19.00
C ARG A 117 -5.51 -5.45 18.13
N PRO A 118 -6.09 -5.80 16.95
CA PRO A 118 -6.71 -4.78 16.07
C PRO A 118 -7.91 -4.08 16.72
N ASP A 119 -8.56 -4.72 17.69
CA ASP A 119 -9.64 -4.12 18.46
C ASP A 119 -9.19 -2.92 19.31
N LEU A 120 -7.89 -2.84 19.65
CA LEU A 120 -7.32 -1.73 20.42
C LEU A 120 -6.76 -0.61 19.53
N GLY A 121 -6.90 -0.73 18.22
CA GLY A 121 -6.53 0.29 17.26
C GLY A 121 -5.57 -0.22 16.18
N VAL A 122 -5.83 0.23 14.95
CA VAL A 122 -4.99 -0.07 13.78
C VAL A 122 -4.16 1.17 13.46
N LYS A 123 -2.87 0.98 13.13
CA LYS A 123 -1.97 2.06 12.71
C LYS A 123 -2.03 2.28 11.21
N TRP A 124 -1.84 1.21 10.45
CA TRP A 124 -1.93 1.21 8.98
C TRP A 124 -2.12 -0.20 8.46
N ILE A 125 -2.45 -0.29 7.17
CA ILE A 125 -2.64 -1.55 6.47
C ILE A 125 -1.57 -1.66 5.39
N HIS A 126 -0.80 -2.74 5.41
CA HIS A 126 0.20 -3.07 4.38
C HIS A 126 -0.43 -3.99 3.35
N ILE A 127 -0.29 -3.64 2.07
CA ILE A 127 -0.75 -4.43 0.94
C ILE A 127 0.44 -4.74 0.06
N GLY A 128 0.73 -6.01 -0.14
CA GLY A 128 1.77 -6.48 -1.05
C GLY A 128 1.18 -7.13 -2.29
N PHE A 129 1.83 -6.94 -3.43
CA PHE A 129 1.40 -7.44 -4.72
C PHE A 129 2.50 -8.27 -5.35
N ARG A 130 2.12 -9.08 -6.35
CA ARG A 130 3.05 -9.70 -7.28
C ARG A 130 2.95 -8.99 -8.63
N GLU A 131 3.95 -9.14 -9.48
CA GLU A 131 3.95 -8.53 -10.81
C GLU A 131 2.72 -8.93 -11.63
N ASP A 132 2.21 -10.13 -11.41
CA ASP A 132 1.02 -10.65 -12.10
C ASP A 132 -0.30 -10.33 -11.39
N SER A 133 -0.27 -9.53 -10.31
CA SER A 133 -1.48 -9.15 -9.56
C SER A 133 -2.45 -8.30 -10.40
N ALA A 134 -1.97 -7.69 -11.49
CA ALA A 134 -2.82 -6.95 -12.41
C ALA A 134 -3.77 -7.87 -13.20
N ASP A 135 -3.47 -9.17 -13.28
CA ASP A 135 -4.34 -10.15 -13.92
C ASP A 135 -5.61 -10.30 -13.11
N ASN A 136 -6.74 -10.16 -13.76
CA ASN A 136 -8.04 -10.21 -13.09
C ASN A 136 -8.43 -11.65 -12.78
N ARG A 137 -7.88 -12.20 -11.71
CA ARG A 137 -8.07 -13.59 -11.32
C ARG A 137 -9.29 -13.84 -10.43
N CYS A 138 -9.89 -12.77 -9.97
CA CYS A 138 -11.06 -12.88 -9.09
C CYS A 138 -12.37 -12.92 -9.86
#